data_abed98e6401780d41d93dbbb72921dd4
#
_entry.id   abed98e6401780d41d93dbbb72921dd4
#
_cell.length_a   1.000
_cell.length_b   1.000
_cell.length_c   1.000
_cell.angle_alpha   90.00
_cell.angle_beta   90.00
_cell.angle_gamma   90.00
#
_symmetry.space_group_name_H-M   'P 1'
#
loop_
_entity.id
_entity.type
_entity.pdbx_description
1 polymer ?
#
loop_
_entity_poly.entity_id
_entity_poly.type
_entity_poly.pdbx_seq_one_letter_code
_entity_poly.pdbx_strand_id
1 'polypeptide(L)'
;IAVLGSGVDSRYVAFLPGQIAKAIKQAYANLQPAQIGFAMGRDEVNVATRRWLMKEGVAPRNPFGGTRNDRALMHPGYNNPDAIRETGLEDPDVPVISLQTTAGKQIAFLSAYSMHYAGAPNISADYFGLFAGIIEEKLASGDQDRPTVAMIANGTSGDTWLADYKRSERRKFDRFTVANDVSAAALKAFETIEYHHWLPLSMVEKELEVAVRFPTKAEIDDAQKFVAEWVATRKPKTTEEVYAME
;
A
#
# COMPACT_ATOMS: atom_id res chain seq x y z
N ILE A 1 -16.30 12.40 -10.66
CA ILE A 1 -16.02 11.09 -10.07
C ILE A 1 -15.68 10.04 -11.13
N ALA A 2 -16.28 10.11 -12.32
CA ALA A 2 -16.00 9.17 -13.41
C ALA A 2 -14.55 9.26 -13.99
N VAL A 3 -13.76 10.22 -13.58
CA VAL A 3 -12.41 10.44 -14.12
C VAL A 3 -11.36 9.63 -13.38
N LEU A 4 -11.49 9.50 -12.06
CA LEU A 4 -10.53 8.80 -11.21
C LEU A 4 -11.11 7.53 -10.58
N GLY A 5 -12.43 7.32 -10.63
CA GLY A 5 -13.10 6.19 -10.01
C GLY A 5 -13.92 5.35 -11.00
N SER A 6 -14.03 4.07 -10.72
CA SER A 6 -15.07 3.21 -11.28
C SER A 6 -16.40 3.48 -10.54
N GLY A 7 -17.52 3.34 -11.23
CA GLY A 7 -18.83 3.39 -10.57
C GLY A 7 -18.96 2.31 -9.50
N VAL A 8 -19.89 2.50 -8.57
CA VAL A 8 -20.19 1.52 -7.52
C VAL A 8 -20.90 0.30 -8.13
N ASP A 9 -20.33 -0.89 -7.96
CA ASP A 9 -21.05 -2.14 -8.23
C ASP A 9 -21.91 -2.51 -7.01
N SER A 10 -23.21 -2.22 -7.09
CA SER A 10 -24.16 -2.47 -6.01
C SER A 10 -24.28 -3.97 -5.64
N ARG A 11 -24.03 -4.89 -6.58
CA ARG A 11 -24.05 -6.33 -6.31
C ARG A 11 -22.85 -6.73 -5.47
N TYR A 12 -21.67 -6.16 -5.76
CA TYR A 12 -20.47 -6.40 -4.97
C TYR A 12 -20.59 -5.84 -3.56
N VAL A 13 -21.12 -4.63 -3.41
CA VAL A 13 -21.37 -4.00 -2.10
C VAL A 13 -22.35 -4.84 -1.25
N ALA A 14 -23.38 -5.40 -1.85
CA ALA A 14 -24.33 -6.28 -1.15
C ALA A 14 -23.71 -7.65 -0.79
N PHE A 15 -22.82 -8.17 -1.65
CA PHE A 15 -22.18 -9.47 -1.48
C PHE A 15 -21.07 -9.48 -0.41
N LEU A 16 -20.25 -8.45 -0.37
CA LEU A 16 -19.01 -8.43 0.43
C LEU A 16 -19.23 -8.61 1.95
N PRO A 17 -20.16 -7.91 2.61
CA PRO A 17 -20.36 -8.07 4.06
C PRO A 17 -20.69 -9.50 4.47
N GLY A 18 -21.51 -10.18 3.67
CA GLY A 18 -21.87 -11.59 3.91
C GLY A 18 -20.68 -12.53 3.82
N GLN A 19 -19.75 -12.30 2.89
CA GLN A 19 -18.54 -13.10 2.76
C GLN A 19 -17.56 -12.84 3.90
N ILE A 20 -17.39 -11.59 4.32
CA ILE A 20 -16.58 -11.24 5.49
C ILE A 20 -17.13 -11.92 6.75
N ALA A 21 -18.44 -11.81 6.99
CA ALA A 21 -19.07 -12.45 8.13
C ALA A 21 -18.91 -13.98 8.12
N LYS A 22 -18.99 -14.61 6.94
CA LYS A 22 -18.75 -16.05 6.78
C LYS A 22 -17.30 -16.41 7.13
N ALA A 23 -16.32 -15.66 6.64
CA ALA A 23 -14.90 -15.89 6.93
C ALA A 23 -14.61 -15.75 8.44
N ILE A 24 -15.15 -14.73 9.10
CA ILE A 24 -15.01 -14.53 10.57
C ILE A 24 -15.60 -15.70 11.33
N LYS A 25 -16.82 -16.15 11.00
CA LYS A 25 -17.46 -17.31 11.64
C LYS A 25 -16.63 -18.57 11.48
N GLN A 26 -16.08 -18.80 10.29
CA GLN A 26 -15.24 -19.96 10.03
C GLN A 26 -13.93 -19.90 10.84
N ALA A 27 -13.27 -18.73 10.88
CA ALA A 27 -12.07 -18.52 11.67
C ALA A 27 -12.36 -18.77 13.17
N TYR A 28 -13.48 -18.26 13.69
CA TYR A 28 -13.90 -18.49 15.08
C TYR A 28 -14.14 -19.98 15.39
N ALA A 29 -14.77 -20.71 14.47
CA ALA A 29 -15.02 -22.15 14.64
C ALA A 29 -13.72 -22.97 14.60
N ASN A 30 -12.65 -22.43 14.01
CA ASN A 30 -11.34 -23.09 13.89
C ASN A 30 -10.35 -22.70 15.00
N LEU A 31 -10.77 -21.93 16.01
CA LEU A 31 -9.89 -21.55 17.12
C LEU A 31 -9.29 -22.78 17.82
N GLN A 32 -8.00 -22.69 18.12
CA GLN A 32 -7.25 -23.70 18.83
C GLN A 32 -6.14 -23.08 19.68
N PRO A 33 -5.63 -23.75 20.70
CA PRO A 33 -4.47 -23.27 21.45
C PRO A 33 -3.29 -23.06 20.53
N ALA A 34 -2.64 -21.90 20.66
CA ALA A 34 -1.57 -21.47 19.77
C ALA A 34 -0.46 -20.74 20.54
N GLN A 35 0.66 -20.63 19.90
CA GLN A 35 1.79 -19.77 20.27
C GLN A 35 1.92 -18.65 19.25
N ILE A 36 2.38 -17.50 19.69
CA ILE A 36 2.63 -16.34 18.86
C ILE A 36 4.09 -15.91 18.95
N GLY A 37 4.66 -15.52 17.84
CA GLY A 37 5.98 -14.93 17.77
C GLY A 37 6.05 -13.77 16.82
N PHE A 38 7.06 -12.95 16.97
CA PHE A 38 7.28 -11.72 16.20
C PHE A 38 8.75 -11.60 15.81
N ALA A 39 8.99 -11.10 14.60
CA ALA A 39 10.32 -10.71 14.12
C ALA A 39 10.24 -9.55 13.15
N MET A 40 11.38 -8.90 12.88
CA MET A 40 11.48 -7.79 11.94
C MET A 40 12.48 -8.14 10.83
N GLY A 41 11.97 -8.24 9.60
CA GLY A 41 12.76 -8.30 8.39
C GLY A 41 12.95 -6.90 7.80
N ARG A 42 13.73 -6.83 6.71
CA ARG A 42 14.00 -5.55 6.03
C ARG A 42 14.29 -5.76 4.54
N ASP A 43 13.61 -5.01 3.68
CA ASP A 43 13.87 -4.93 2.24
C ASP A 43 14.03 -3.47 1.83
N GLU A 44 15.27 -3.03 1.63
CA GLU A 44 15.62 -1.68 1.20
C GLU A 44 15.65 -1.52 -0.33
N VAL A 45 15.42 -2.61 -1.05
CA VAL A 45 15.62 -2.65 -2.50
C VAL A 45 14.37 -2.23 -3.27
N ASN A 46 13.20 -2.57 -2.75
CA ASN A 46 11.92 -2.41 -3.44
C ASN A 46 11.11 -1.20 -2.96
N VAL A 47 11.63 -0.40 -2.05
CA VAL A 47 10.95 0.80 -1.56
C VAL A 47 11.83 2.03 -1.75
N ALA A 48 11.25 3.09 -2.33
CA ALA A 48 11.89 4.39 -2.49
C ALA A 48 10.84 5.50 -2.43
N THR A 49 11.25 6.69 -2.01
CA THR A 49 10.38 7.86 -1.98
C THR A 49 10.12 8.36 -3.40
N ARG A 50 8.83 8.50 -3.76
CA ARG A 50 8.44 9.03 -5.07
C ARG A 50 8.30 10.54 -5.11
N ARG A 51 8.36 11.25 -3.96
CA ARG A 51 8.21 12.70 -3.85
C ARG A 51 9.57 13.35 -3.59
N TRP A 52 9.86 14.37 -4.37
CA TRP A 52 11.15 15.06 -4.34
C TRP A 52 10.97 16.56 -4.23
N LEU A 53 11.83 17.20 -3.46
CA LEU A 53 11.97 18.66 -3.45
C LEU A 53 12.72 19.08 -4.71
N MET A 54 12.10 19.96 -5.48
CA MET A 54 12.64 20.50 -6.73
C MET A 54 13.24 21.89 -6.52
N LYS A 55 14.05 22.33 -7.47
CA LYS A 55 14.43 23.74 -7.57
C LYS A 55 13.20 24.61 -7.72
N GLU A 56 13.35 25.88 -7.34
CA GLU A 56 12.27 26.86 -7.43
C GLU A 56 11.76 26.99 -8.86
N GLY A 57 10.45 27.09 -9.01
CA GLY A 57 9.78 27.30 -10.32
C GLY A 57 9.69 26.05 -11.21
N VAL A 58 10.22 24.90 -10.79
CA VAL A 58 10.19 23.67 -11.59
C VAL A 58 8.96 22.82 -11.33
N ALA A 59 8.52 22.74 -10.06
CA ALA A 59 7.33 21.96 -9.72
C ALA A 59 6.07 22.58 -10.36
N PRO A 60 5.09 21.76 -10.81
CA PRO A 60 3.84 22.25 -11.33
C PRO A 60 3.14 23.18 -10.34
N ARG A 61 2.38 24.13 -10.86
CA ARG A 61 1.55 25.01 -10.03
C ARG A 61 0.59 24.17 -9.20
N ASN A 62 0.42 24.55 -7.93
CA ASN A 62 -0.57 23.92 -7.06
C ASN A 62 -1.98 24.13 -7.67
N PRO A 63 -2.71 23.06 -8.02
CA PRO A 63 -4.03 23.14 -8.67
C PRO A 63 -5.08 23.80 -7.78
N PHE A 64 -4.85 23.84 -6.46
CA PHE A 64 -5.76 24.48 -5.51
C PHE A 64 -5.45 25.97 -5.30
N GLY A 65 -4.55 26.54 -6.08
CA GLY A 65 -4.15 27.93 -5.95
C GLY A 65 -3.29 28.19 -4.71
N GLY A 66 -3.21 29.47 -4.35
CA GLY A 66 -2.43 29.92 -3.18
C GLY A 66 -1.04 30.42 -3.56
N THR A 67 -0.45 31.17 -2.60
CA THR A 67 0.86 31.81 -2.75
C THR A 67 2.01 30.92 -2.24
N ARG A 68 1.72 29.74 -1.71
CA ARG A 68 2.74 28.81 -1.26
C ARG A 68 3.52 28.29 -2.45
N ASN A 69 4.79 28.49 -2.41
CA ASN A 69 5.73 27.93 -3.37
C ASN A 69 5.89 26.43 -3.08
N ASP A 70 4.94 25.63 -3.57
CA ASP A 70 5.03 24.18 -3.47
C ASP A 70 6.14 23.73 -4.43
N ARG A 71 7.15 23.10 -3.87
CA ARG A 71 8.33 22.63 -4.59
C ARG A 71 8.38 21.11 -4.67
N ALA A 72 7.33 20.42 -4.22
CA ALA A 72 7.29 18.97 -4.26
C ALA A 72 6.79 18.47 -5.63
N LEU A 73 7.55 17.55 -6.21
CA LEU A 73 7.17 16.85 -7.44
C LEU A 73 7.18 15.35 -7.19
N MET A 74 6.12 14.68 -7.60
CA MET A 74 6.03 13.24 -7.63
C MET A 74 6.61 12.72 -8.94
N HIS A 75 7.47 11.70 -8.85
CA HIS A 75 8.15 11.10 -10.02
C HIS A 75 9.00 12.08 -10.82
N PRO A 76 10.06 12.65 -10.23
CA PRO A 76 10.89 13.65 -10.91
C PRO A 76 11.65 13.10 -12.11
N GLY A 77 11.77 11.78 -12.24
CA GLY A 77 12.60 11.12 -13.26
C GLY A 77 14.04 10.90 -12.82
N TYR A 78 14.72 9.99 -13.52
CA TYR A 78 16.11 9.68 -13.27
C TYR A 78 17.03 10.79 -13.80
N ASN A 79 18.13 11.05 -13.10
CA ASN A 79 19.12 12.08 -13.47
C ASN A 79 18.51 13.47 -13.68
N ASN A 80 17.45 13.81 -12.99
CA ASN A 80 16.83 15.12 -13.12
C ASN A 80 17.70 16.17 -12.41
N PRO A 81 18.30 17.14 -13.15
CA PRO A 81 19.21 18.12 -12.58
C PRO A 81 18.49 19.13 -11.66
N ASP A 82 17.16 19.17 -11.68
CA ASP A 82 16.36 20.06 -10.89
C ASP A 82 15.81 19.40 -9.61
N ALA A 83 16.02 18.10 -9.43
CA ALA A 83 15.70 17.38 -8.21
C ALA A 83 16.79 17.64 -7.16
N ILE A 84 16.39 18.10 -5.96
CA ILE A 84 17.33 18.45 -4.88
C ILE A 84 17.49 17.28 -3.91
N ARG A 85 16.38 16.74 -3.39
CA ARG A 85 16.36 15.65 -2.42
C ARG A 85 14.96 15.06 -2.27
N GLU A 86 14.90 13.91 -1.68
CA GLU A 86 13.64 13.29 -1.23
C GLU A 86 12.95 14.14 -0.15
N THR A 87 11.61 14.09 -0.11
CA THR A 87 10.80 14.84 0.86
C THR A 87 10.33 13.96 2.03
N GLY A 88 10.50 12.66 1.97
CA GLY A 88 10.08 11.69 2.98
C GLY A 88 11.18 10.69 3.30
N LEU A 89 10.84 9.80 4.22
CA LEU A 89 11.64 8.62 4.57
C LEU A 89 10.91 7.39 4.03
N GLU A 90 11.67 6.43 3.56
CA GLU A 90 11.17 5.10 3.24
C GLU A 90 11.01 4.29 4.53
N ASP A 91 10.03 3.39 4.52
CA ASP A 91 9.88 2.35 5.54
C ASP A 91 10.16 0.99 4.89
N PRO A 92 11.39 0.48 4.98
CA PRO A 92 11.80 -0.79 4.39
C PRO A 92 11.53 -1.98 5.32
N ASP A 93 10.93 -1.78 6.46
CA ASP A 93 10.68 -2.83 7.43
C ASP A 93 9.62 -3.82 6.92
N VAL A 94 9.87 -5.10 7.19
CA VAL A 94 9.01 -6.24 6.87
C VAL A 94 8.68 -6.95 8.18
N PRO A 95 7.77 -6.40 9.00
CA PRO A 95 7.36 -7.04 10.24
C PRO A 95 6.70 -8.39 9.97
N VAL A 96 6.97 -9.36 10.84
CA VAL A 96 6.40 -10.70 10.78
C VAL A 96 5.75 -11.04 12.11
N ILE A 97 4.48 -11.46 12.05
CA ILE A 97 3.80 -12.14 13.15
C ILE A 97 3.50 -13.55 12.68
N SER A 98 3.92 -14.53 13.47
CA SER A 98 3.70 -15.93 13.18
C SER A 98 2.90 -16.59 14.29
N LEU A 99 1.94 -17.43 13.90
CA LEU A 99 1.11 -18.23 14.78
C LEU A 99 1.35 -19.70 14.47
N GLN A 100 1.64 -20.48 15.51
CA GLN A 100 1.76 -21.93 15.39
C GLN A 100 0.97 -22.63 16.51
N THR A 101 0.62 -23.89 16.29
CA THR A 101 0.05 -24.73 17.36
C THR A 101 1.07 -24.94 18.48
N THR A 102 0.63 -25.43 19.64
CA THR A 102 1.54 -25.83 20.72
C THR A 102 2.50 -26.97 20.34
N ALA A 103 2.20 -27.68 19.25
CA ALA A 103 3.06 -28.71 18.67
C ALA A 103 4.01 -28.18 17.57
N GLY A 104 4.08 -26.86 17.37
CA GLY A 104 4.96 -26.23 16.39
C GLY A 104 4.44 -26.24 14.94
N LYS A 105 3.17 -26.59 14.70
CA LYS A 105 2.57 -26.62 13.38
C LYS A 105 2.13 -25.22 12.98
N GLN A 106 2.57 -24.72 11.84
CA GLN A 106 2.24 -23.36 11.38
C GLN A 106 0.73 -23.19 11.13
N ILE A 107 0.15 -22.13 11.66
CA ILE A 107 -1.26 -21.76 11.48
C ILE A 107 -1.39 -20.59 10.54
N ALA A 108 -0.71 -19.48 10.87
CA ALA A 108 -0.81 -18.24 10.10
C ALA A 108 0.50 -17.45 10.13
N PHE A 109 0.69 -16.67 9.07
CA PHE A 109 1.81 -15.76 8.90
C PHE A 109 1.28 -14.40 8.43
N LEU A 110 1.50 -13.37 9.22
CA LEU A 110 1.12 -11.99 8.88
C LEU A 110 2.38 -11.16 8.70
N SER A 111 2.36 -10.35 7.66
CA SER A 111 3.42 -9.37 7.39
C SER A 111 2.82 -8.03 6.95
N ALA A 112 3.64 -7.02 6.83
CA ALA A 112 3.32 -5.76 6.20
C ALA A 112 4.54 -5.24 5.42
N TYR A 113 4.30 -4.41 4.41
CA TYR A 113 5.36 -3.74 3.68
C TYR A 113 4.87 -2.42 3.11
N SER A 114 5.65 -1.35 3.28
CA SER A 114 5.26 0.02 2.96
C SER A 114 5.59 0.41 1.51
N MET A 115 5.30 -0.47 0.55
CA MET A 115 5.56 -0.24 -0.87
C MET A 115 4.26 -0.30 -1.67
N HIS A 116 4.10 0.62 -2.63
CA HIS A 116 2.98 0.66 -3.56
C HIS A 116 2.93 -0.63 -4.41
N TYR A 117 1.78 -0.94 -5.02
CA TYR A 117 1.69 -2.11 -5.92
C TYR A 117 2.73 -2.03 -7.05
N ALA A 118 3.23 -3.19 -7.49
CA ALA A 118 4.29 -3.27 -8.51
C ALA A 118 3.75 -3.13 -9.95
N GLY A 119 2.49 -3.44 -10.13
CA GLY A 119 1.80 -3.44 -11.42
C GLY A 119 1.45 -4.85 -11.88
N ALA A 120 0.19 -5.03 -12.21
CA ALA A 120 -0.38 -6.30 -12.64
C ALA A 120 -1.45 -6.08 -13.70
N PRO A 121 -1.81 -7.12 -14.49
CA PRO A 121 -3.01 -7.10 -15.30
C PRO A 121 -4.26 -6.85 -14.46
N ASN A 122 -5.36 -6.48 -15.09
CA ASN A 122 -6.65 -6.25 -14.45
C ASN A 122 -7.04 -7.40 -13.51
N ILE A 123 -7.53 -7.06 -12.33
CA ILE A 123 -7.96 -7.97 -11.26
C ILE A 123 -6.82 -8.91 -10.86
N SER A 124 -5.94 -8.41 -10.02
CA SER A 124 -4.81 -9.17 -9.47
C SER A 124 -4.53 -8.71 -8.05
N ALA A 125 -4.07 -9.63 -7.21
CA ALA A 125 -3.50 -9.32 -5.90
C ALA A 125 -2.04 -8.82 -5.98
N ASP A 126 -1.52 -8.55 -7.17
CA ASP A 126 -0.17 -8.04 -7.43
C ASP A 126 0.91 -8.90 -6.72
N TYR A 127 1.97 -8.26 -6.16
CA TYR A 127 2.99 -8.98 -5.40
C TYR A 127 2.47 -9.51 -4.05
N PHE A 128 1.39 -8.94 -3.50
CA PHE A 128 0.81 -9.37 -2.23
C PHE A 128 0.32 -10.82 -2.30
N GLY A 129 -0.41 -11.17 -3.35
CA GLY A 129 -0.88 -12.55 -3.55
C GLY A 129 0.24 -13.53 -3.86
N LEU A 130 1.28 -13.09 -4.60
CA LEU A 130 2.47 -13.91 -4.85
C LEU A 130 3.27 -14.16 -3.57
N PHE A 131 3.45 -13.13 -2.73
CA PHE A 131 4.05 -13.26 -1.40
C PHE A 131 3.30 -14.30 -0.56
N ALA A 132 1.98 -14.18 -0.45
CA ALA A 132 1.16 -15.14 0.32
C ALA A 132 1.40 -16.57 -0.16
N GLY A 133 1.33 -16.81 -1.47
CA GLY A 133 1.57 -18.15 -2.04
C GLY A 133 2.98 -18.68 -1.76
N ILE A 134 4.02 -17.84 -1.84
CA ILE A 134 5.40 -18.24 -1.52
C ILE A 134 5.52 -18.65 -0.05
N ILE A 135 4.96 -17.86 0.86
CA ILE A 135 5.02 -18.15 2.30
C ILE A 135 4.23 -19.43 2.64
N GLU A 136 3.02 -19.57 2.08
CA GLU A 136 2.18 -20.76 2.28
C GLU A 136 2.88 -22.04 1.80
N GLU A 137 3.54 -21.99 0.65
CA GLU A 137 4.33 -23.10 0.12
C GLU A 137 5.51 -23.45 1.03
N LYS A 138 6.27 -22.43 1.46
CA LYS A 138 7.48 -22.61 2.30
C LYS A 138 7.18 -23.09 3.71
N LEU A 139 6.07 -22.64 4.28
CA LEU A 139 5.66 -22.93 5.64
C LEU A 139 4.47 -23.90 5.72
N ALA A 140 4.26 -24.69 4.67
CA ALA A 140 3.16 -25.66 4.60
C ALA A 140 3.14 -26.58 5.82
N SER A 141 2.01 -26.59 6.54
CA SER A 141 1.83 -27.40 7.74
C SER A 141 1.68 -28.90 7.45
N GLY A 142 1.46 -29.26 6.18
CA GLY A 142 1.11 -30.61 5.76
C GLY A 142 -0.34 -31.02 6.08
N ASP A 143 -1.12 -30.12 6.67
CA ASP A 143 -2.53 -30.34 7.01
C ASP A 143 -3.40 -29.75 5.90
N GLN A 144 -4.02 -30.61 5.12
CA GLN A 144 -4.86 -30.18 4.00
C GLN A 144 -6.21 -29.62 4.45
N ASP A 145 -6.71 -30.02 5.62
CA ASP A 145 -7.96 -29.51 6.17
C ASP A 145 -7.78 -28.13 6.82
N ARG A 146 -6.56 -27.86 7.30
CA ARG A 146 -6.17 -26.60 7.96
C ARG A 146 -4.81 -26.12 7.44
N PRO A 147 -4.76 -25.66 6.18
CA PRO A 147 -3.51 -25.18 5.58
C PRO A 147 -3.02 -23.92 6.33
N THR A 148 -1.72 -23.68 6.26
CA THR A 148 -1.12 -22.41 6.68
C THR A 148 -1.73 -21.27 5.85
N VAL A 149 -2.08 -20.16 6.49
CA VAL A 149 -2.60 -18.96 5.83
C VAL A 149 -1.58 -17.84 5.94
N ALA A 150 -1.15 -17.29 4.82
CA ALA A 150 -0.25 -16.15 4.78
C ALA A 150 -0.97 -14.89 4.27
N MET A 151 -0.63 -13.76 4.88
CA MET A 151 -1.15 -12.45 4.52
C MET A 151 -0.03 -11.42 4.58
N ILE A 152 -0.09 -10.42 3.69
CA ILE A 152 0.72 -9.22 3.78
C ILE A 152 -0.18 -8.00 3.63
N ALA A 153 -0.10 -7.09 4.58
CA ALA A 153 -0.81 -5.82 4.56
C ALA A 153 0.01 -4.77 3.81
N ASN A 154 -0.67 -3.87 3.12
CA ASN A 154 -0.04 -2.67 2.60
C ASN A 154 0.17 -1.68 3.75
N GLY A 155 1.41 -1.27 3.97
CA GLY A 155 1.78 -0.29 4.97
C GLY A 155 1.58 1.15 4.47
N THR A 156 2.44 2.07 4.91
CA THR A 156 2.40 3.51 4.57
C THR A 156 2.92 3.80 3.17
N SER A 157 2.26 3.27 2.15
CA SER A 157 2.73 3.25 0.75
C SER A 157 2.38 4.48 -0.08
N GLY A 158 1.70 5.49 0.50
CA GLY A 158 1.15 6.62 -0.25
C GLY A 158 2.18 7.54 -0.91
N ASP A 159 3.40 7.55 -0.44
CA ASP A 159 4.51 8.36 -0.95
C ASP A 159 5.72 7.52 -1.40
N THR A 160 5.59 6.20 -1.44
CA THR A 160 6.63 5.28 -1.87
C THR A 160 6.38 4.74 -3.27
N TRP A 161 7.42 4.25 -3.89
CA TRP A 161 7.40 3.62 -5.21
C TRP A 161 8.63 2.73 -5.43
N LEU A 162 8.55 1.86 -6.44
CA LEU A 162 9.65 1.00 -6.89
C LEU A 162 10.80 1.73 -7.59
N ALA A 163 10.53 2.93 -8.11
CA ALA A 163 11.51 3.71 -8.85
C ALA A 163 12.35 4.54 -7.88
N ASP A 164 13.54 4.08 -7.59
CA ASP A 164 14.53 4.81 -6.82
C ASP A 164 15.25 5.83 -7.74
N TYR A 165 14.81 7.09 -7.66
CA TYR A 165 15.38 8.19 -8.47
C TYR A 165 16.75 8.68 -8.00
N LYS A 166 17.30 8.12 -6.92
CA LYS A 166 18.73 8.30 -6.56
C LYS A 166 19.65 7.58 -7.53
N ARG A 167 19.14 6.58 -8.24
CA ARG A 167 19.90 5.83 -9.24
C ARG A 167 20.01 6.60 -10.54
N SER A 168 21.02 6.26 -11.33
CA SER A 168 21.20 6.82 -12.68
C SER A 168 20.21 6.25 -13.71
N GLU A 169 19.66 5.07 -13.44
CA GLU A 169 18.74 4.38 -14.36
C GLU A 169 17.71 3.53 -13.63
N ARG A 170 16.66 3.18 -14.33
CA ARG A 170 15.60 2.33 -13.83
C ARG A 170 16.10 0.91 -13.60
N ARG A 171 15.93 0.39 -12.39
CA ARG A 171 16.08 -1.03 -12.09
C ARG A 171 15.00 -1.84 -12.82
N LYS A 172 15.36 -2.99 -13.37
CA LYS A 172 14.37 -3.95 -13.84
C LYS A 172 13.69 -4.59 -12.62
N PHE A 173 12.40 -4.51 -12.58
CA PHE A 173 11.57 -5.14 -11.54
C PHE A 173 10.20 -5.50 -12.12
N ASP A 174 9.57 -6.47 -11.50
CA ASP A 174 8.18 -6.83 -11.70
C ASP A 174 7.59 -7.34 -10.37
N ARG A 175 6.32 -7.66 -10.35
CA ARG A 175 5.67 -8.17 -9.15
C ARG A 175 6.27 -9.47 -8.63
N PHE A 176 6.86 -10.31 -9.50
CA PHE A 176 7.50 -11.57 -9.11
C PHE A 176 8.82 -11.32 -8.40
N THR A 177 9.63 -10.41 -8.90
CA THR A 177 10.88 -9.98 -8.26
C THR A 177 10.59 -9.40 -6.87
N VAL A 178 9.63 -8.49 -6.77
CA VAL A 178 9.24 -7.87 -5.49
C VAL A 178 8.73 -8.92 -4.50
N ALA A 179 7.84 -9.83 -4.93
CA ALA A 179 7.32 -10.88 -4.07
C ALA A 179 8.44 -11.78 -3.54
N ASN A 180 9.40 -12.16 -4.37
CA ASN A 180 10.54 -12.99 -3.96
C ASN A 180 11.44 -12.27 -2.96
N ASP A 181 11.80 -11.00 -3.22
CA ASP A 181 12.68 -10.22 -2.36
C ASP A 181 12.04 -10.00 -0.97
N VAL A 182 10.77 -9.56 -0.94
CA VAL A 182 10.04 -9.32 0.32
C VAL A 182 9.78 -10.63 1.07
N SER A 183 9.46 -11.73 0.37
CA SER A 183 9.32 -13.05 0.99
C SER A 183 10.63 -13.56 1.58
N ALA A 184 11.75 -13.34 0.91
CA ALA A 184 13.06 -13.73 1.41
C ALA A 184 13.41 -12.95 2.70
N ALA A 185 13.14 -11.65 2.74
CA ALA A 185 13.31 -10.83 3.94
C ALA A 185 12.43 -11.31 5.10
N ALA A 186 11.17 -11.62 4.82
CA ALA A 186 10.21 -12.11 5.80
C ALA A 186 10.59 -13.51 6.33
N LEU A 187 11.00 -14.45 5.46
CA LEU A 187 11.42 -15.79 5.85
C LEU A 187 12.72 -15.77 6.67
N LYS A 188 13.66 -14.90 6.31
CA LYS A 188 14.88 -14.72 7.12
C LYS A 188 14.56 -14.21 8.52
N ALA A 189 13.61 -13.28 8.65
CA ALA A 189 13.15 -12.82 9.95
C ALA A 189 12.41 -13.93 10.71
N PHE A 190 11.59 -14.72 10.03
CA PHE A 190 10.87 -15.85 10.60
C PHE A 190 11.79 -16.85 11.31
N GLU A 191 12.98 -17.11 10.77
CA GLU A 191 13.98 -18.02 11.37
C GLU A 191 14.46 -17.56 12.75
N THR A 192 14.26 -16.30 13.11
CA THR A 192 14.67 -15.71 14.39
C THR A 192 13.56 -15.62 15.43
N ILE A 193 12.35 -16.09 15.08
CA ILE A 193 11.17 -15.95 15.95
C ILE A 193 11.28 -16.81 17.19
N GLU A 194 11.12 -16.19 18.35
CA GLU A 194 10.84 -16.84 19.61
C GLU A 194 9.33 -16.86 19.87
N TYR A 195 8.79 -18.03 20.20
CA TYR A 195 7.35 -18.21 20.39
C TYR A 195 6.94 -18.14 21.86
N HIS A 196 5.83 -17.47 22.11
CA HIS A 196 5.26 -17.28 23.43
C HIS A 196 3.88 -17.91 23.53
N HIS A 197 3.61 -18.61 24.63
CA HIS A 197 2.30 -19.21 24.92
C HIS A 197 1.26 -18.17 25.36
N TRP A 198 1.74 -17.04 25.86
CA TRP A 198 0.89 -15.96 26.33
C TRP A 198 1.61 -14.61 26.18
N LEU A 199 0.84 -13.61 25.73
CA LEU A 199 1.29 -12.22 25.68
C LEU A 199 0.20 -11.31 26.23
N PRO A 200 0.57 -10.26 27.00
CA PRO A 200 -0.38 -9.21 27.35
C PRO A 200 -0.76 -8.43 26.08
N LEU A 201 -2.05 -8.37 25.78
CA LEU A 201 -2.57 -7.56 24.70
C LEU A 201 -3.17 -6.28 25.25
N SER A 202 -2.85 -5.16 24.62
CA SER A 202 -3.47 -3.87 24.91
C SER A 202 -3.85 -3.16 23.61
N MET A 203 -4.91 -2.36 23.65
CA MET A 203 -5.32 -1.50 22.56
C MET A 203 -5.42 -0.07 23.10
N VAL A 204 -4.89 0.87 22.32
CA VAL A 204 -5.02 2.31 22.60
C VAL A 204 -5.69 2.95 21.41
N GLU A 205 -6.73 3.73 21.68
CA GLU A 205 -7.46 4.50 20.68
C GLU A 205 -7.35 5.99 21.00
N LYS A 206 -7.21 6.81 19.96
CA LYS A 206 -7.23 8.25 20.07
C LYS A 206 -8.00 8.85 18.90
N GLU A 207 -9.03 9.59 19.20
CA GLU A 207 -9.72 10.42 18.21
C GLU A 207 -8.88 11.66 17.89
N LEU A 208 -8.73 11.96 16.60
CA LEU A 208 -8.04 13.15 16.12
C LEU A 208 -9.02 14.01 15.31
N GLU A 209 -9.12 15.27 15.68
CA GLU A 209 -9.79 16.26 14.83
C GLU A 209 -8.82 16.75 13.76
N VAL A 210 -9.11 16.45 12.51
CA VAL A 210 -8.32 16.91 11.36
C VAL A 210 -9.13 17.88 10.53
N ALA A 211 -8.51 19.01 10.15
CA ALA A 211 -9.16 19.98 9.28
C ALA A 211 -9.33 19.43 7.86
N VAL A 212 -10.51 19.64 7.31
CA VAL A 212 -10.79 19.38 5.89
C VAL A 212 -10.58 20.68 5.12
N ARG A 213 -9.87 20.62 4.00
CA ARG A 213 -9.78 21.74 3.08
C ARG A 213 -11.09 21.85 2.29
N PHE A 214 -11.74 22.98 2.41
CA PHE A 214 -12.85 23.33 1.55
C PHE A 214 -12.37 24.29 0.45
N PRO A 215 -12.80 24.12 -0.81
CA PRO A 215 -12.50 25.08 -1.85
C PRO A 215 -13.16 26.43 -1.54
N THR A 216 -12.50 27.49 -1.94
CA THR A 216 -13.08 28.83 -1.87
C THR A 216 -14.20 29.00 -2.89
N LYS A 217 -15.08 30.01 -2.68
CA LYS A 217 -16.12 30.30 -3.66
C LYS A 217 -15.57 30.56 -5.07
N ALA A 218 -14.44 31.26 -5.18
CA ALA A 218 -13.78 31.52 -6.47
C ALA A 218 -13.32 30.22 -7.15
N GLU A 219 -12.69 29.29 -6.39
CA GLU A 219 -12.30 27.98 -6.92
C GLU A 219 -13.49 27.17 -7.40
N ILE A 220 -14.63 27.21 -6.67
CA ILE A 220 -15.88 26.55 -7.06
C ILE A 220 -16.44 27.18 -8.35
N ASP A 221 -16.52 28.51 -8.41
CA ASP A 221 -17.06 29.22 -9.56
C ASP A 221 -16.23 28.96 -10.83
N ASP A 222 -14.91 28.88 -10.70
CA ASP A 222 -14.01 28.56 -11.81
C ASP A 222 -14.12 27.09 -12.25
N ALA A 223 -14.21 26.17 -11.30
CA ALA A 223 -14.45 24.75 -11.60
C ALA A 223 -15.81 24.55 -12.28
N GLN A 224 -16.87 25.22 -11.84
CA GLN A 224 -18.21 25.15 -12.45
C GLN A 224 -18.21 25.67 -13.90
N LYS A 225 -17.50 26.76 -14.18
CA LYS A 225 -17.35 27.26 -15.57
C LYS A 225 -16.68 26.20 -16.44
N PHE A 226 -15.57 25.61 -15.93
CA PHE A 226 -14.87 24.59 -16.67
C PHE A 226 -15.76 23.35 -16.93
N VAL A 227 -16.48 22.88 -15.92
CA VAL A 227 -17.39 21.72 -16.04
C VAL A 227 -18.57 22.01 -16.97
N ALA A 228 -19.09 23.25 -16.98
CA ALA A 228 -20.18 23.67 -17.89
C ALA A 228 -19.76 23.63 -19.38
N GLU A 229 -18.50 23.90 -19.66
CA GLU A 229 -17.91 23.81 -21.01
C GLU A 229 -17.44 22.38 -21.34
N TRP A 230 -17.51 21.48 -20.39
CA TRP A 230 -17.03 20.09 -20.53
C TRP A 230 -17.90 19.30 -21.51
N VAL A 231 -17.27 18.74 -22.51
CA VAL A 231 -17.91 17.77 -23.39
C VAL A 231 -17.61 16.37 -22.85
N ALA A 232 -18.63 15.60 -22.52
CA ALA A 232 -18.55 14.30 -21.85
C ALA A 232 -17.60 13.27 -22.52
N THR A 233 -17.26 13.50 -23.78
CA THR A 233 -16.32 12.66 -24.55
C THR A 233 -14.87 13.09 -24.45
N ARG A 234 -14.58 14.26 -23.89
CA ARG A 234 -13.22 14.80 -23.75
C ARG A 234 -12.61 14.40 -22.41
N LYS A 235 -11.48 13.73 -22.43
CA LYS A 235 -10.70 13.48 -21.22
C LYS A 235 -9.98 14.76 -20.77
N PRO A 236 -9.83 15.00 -19.44
CA PRO A 236 -9.04 16.12 -18.95
C PRO A 236 -7.60 16.00 -19.44
N LYS A 237 -7.00 17.12 -19.81
CA LYS A 237 -5.64 17.19 -20.38
C LYS A 237 -4.64 17.81 -19.41
N THR A 238 -5.11 18.61 -18.47
CA THR A 238 -4.27 19.28 -17.47
C THR A 238 -4.65 18.86 -16.06
N THR A 239 -3.76 19.09 -15.11
CA THR A 239 -4.00 18.82 -13.69
C THR A 239 -5.16 19.67 -13.18
N GLU A 240 -5.26 20.94 -13.59
CA GLU A 240 -6.33 21.85 -13.22
C GLU A 240 -7.70 21.32 -13.72
N GLU A 241 -7.76 20.82 -14.95
CA GLU A 241 -8.95 20.19 -15.49
C GLU A 241 -9.38 18.95 -14.71
N VAL A 242 -8.43 18.11 -14.27
CA VAL A 242 -8.73 16.94 -13.43
C VAL A 242 -9.34 17.38 -12.10
N TYR A 243 -8.72 18.33 -11.42
CA TYR A 243 -9.22 18.79 -10.11
C TYR A 243 -10.50 19.60 -10.18
N ALA A 244 -10.77 20.27 -11.30
CA ALA A 244 -12.05 20.97 -11.50
C ALA A 244 -13.24 20.00 -11.64
N MET A 245 -12.98 18.73 -11.97
CA MET A 245 -14.00 17.69 -12.13
C MET A 245 -14.24 16.89 -10.84
N GLU A 246 -13.33 16.94 -9.87
CA GLU A 246 -13.46 16.32 -8.54
C GLU A 246 -14.25 17.21 -7.57
#